data_97fca041323ab090a163e805a3375ffd
#
_entry.id   97fca041323ab090a163e805a3375ffd
#
_cell.length_a   1.000
_cell.length_b   1.000
_cell.length_c   1.000
_cell.angle_alpha   90.00
_cell.angle_beta   90.00
_cell.angle_gamma   90.00
#
_symmetry.space_group_name_H-M   'P 1'
#
loop_
_entity.id
_entity.type
_entity.pdbx_description
1 polymer ?
#
loop_
_entity_poly.entity_id
_entity_poly.type
_entity_poly.pdbx_seq_one_letter_code
_entity_poly.pdbx_strand_id
1 'polypeptide(L)'
;MERFDSIYLFTTENIAGYMNELDLTNKKIITVTGSSDHIINAILKGCLDITTFDINPLAKYYMDLKLSAIEELSYNEFLDFLLYDTDKSFDFEIVKKLKMNEESRNFWLKELLKNNNNGKKMRNSNLFNLKYFNIQNKIECNLYLNKKNYDIIKSRLGLVKINFIHSNLKDLKVDENYDYMFLSNISDYINTFYEDNYLNNYKNLIFEFLDKVRYIYFAYIYDINSKTKRSIIDNVENVTDCFGNFKIKRVKSALLNHDSNTEDAVFIKEENKNGK
;
A
#
# COMPACT_ATOMS: atom_id res chain seq x y z
N MET A 1 3.12 -11.26 -20.32
CA MET A 1 3.73 -10.67 -19.09
C MET A 1 2.77 -11.01 -17.98
N GLU A 2 3.20 -11.76 -17.01
CA GLU A 2 2.34 -12.10 -15.88
C GLU A 2 1.90 -10.81 -15.18
N ARG A 3 0.66 -10.78 -14.69
CA ARG A 3 0.00 -9.59 -14.13
C ARG A 3 0.71 -9.01 -12.90
N PHE A 4 1.67 -9.75 -12.34
CA PHE A 4 2.38 -9.44 -11.10
C PHE A 4 3.87 -9.11 -11.30
N ASP A 5 4.31 -8.83 -12.54
CA ASP A 5 5.72 -8.52 -12.86
C ASP A 5 6.11 -7.07 -12.63
N SER A 6 5.19 -6.22 -12.21
CA SER A 6 5.45 -4.80 -11.96
C SER A 6 4.90 -4.37 -10.61
N ILE A 7 5.43 -3.28 -10.08
CA ILE A 7 5.00 -2.67 -8.83
C ILE A 7 4.72 -1.18 -9.05
N TYR A 8 3.78 -0.61 -8.29
CA TYR A 8 3.61 0.84 -8.24
C TYR A 8 4.75 1.47 -7.43
N LEU A 9 5.33 2.54 -7.96
CA LEU A 9 6.38 3.29 -7.27
C LEU A 9 5.85 3.94 -5.98
N PHE A 10 4.63 4.45 -6.03
CA PHE A 10 3.85 4.94 -4.89
C PHE A 10 2.40 4.51 -5.04
N THR A 11 1.68 4.45 -3.92
CA THR A 11 0.25 4.14 -3.95
C THR A 11 -0.52 5.06 -4.89
N THR A 12 -1.60 4.52 -5.46
CA THR A 12 -2.57 5.30 -6.23
C THR A 12 -3.71 5.83 -5.35
N GLU A 13 -3.70 5.55 -4.03
CA GLU A 13 -4.71 5.93 -3.06
C GLU A 13 -4.33 7.16 -2.27
N ASN A 14 -5.32 7.87 -1.76
CA ASN A 14 -5.12 8.93 -0.78
C ASN A 14 -5.06 8.36 0.65
N ILE A 15 -3.92 7.75 1.00
CA ILE A 15 -3.70 7.19 2.35
C ILE A 15 -3.76 8.29 3.42
N ALA A 16 -3.23 9.48 3.14
CA ALA A 16 -3.29 10.60 4.05
C ALA A 16 -4.73 10.94 4.45
N GLY A 17 -5.67 10.86 3.50
CA GLY A 17 -7.06 11.19 3.71
C GLY A 17 -7.77 10.30 4.75
N TYR A 18 -7.36 9.05 4.92
CA TYR A 18 -8.02 8.15 5.88
C TYR A 18 -7.14 7.71 7.05
N MET A 19 -5.81 7.71 6.91
CA MET A 19 -4.91 7.36 8.02
C MET A 19 -4.57 8.54 8.92
N ASN A 20 -4.75 9.79 8.47
CA ASN A 20 -4.32 10.95 9.26
C ASN A 20 -4.97 11.03 10.66
N GLU A 21 -6.19 10.56 10.80
CA GLU A 21 -6.94 10.59 12.07
C GLU A 21 -6.69 9.36 12.96
N LEU A 22 -5.96 8.35 12.47
CA LEU A 22 -5.69 7.14 13.24
C LEU A 22 -4.54 7.36 14.22
N ASP A 23 -4.70 6.80 15.41
CA ASP A 23 -3.61 6.53 16.36
C ASP A 23 -3.36 5.02 16.37
N LEU A 24 -2.22 4.63 15.83
CA LEU A 24 -1.80 3.23 15.74
C LEU A 24 -0.74 2.86 16.80
N THR A 25 -0.56 3.72 17.81
CA THR A 25 0.35 3.45 18.93
C THR A 25 -0.10 2.19 19.66
N ASN A 26 0.84 1.25 19.87
CA ASN A 26 0.58 -0.06 20.47
C ASN A 26 -0.49 -0.89 19.74
N LYS A 27 -0.70 -0.65 18.46
CA LYS A 27 -1.59 -1.43 17.61
C LYS A 27 -0.81 -2.42 16.78
N LYS A 28 -1.43 -3.58 16.54
CA LYS A 28 -0.95 -4.60 15.63
C LYS A 28 -1.75 -4.53 14.34
N ILE A 29 -1.08 -4.41 13.22
CA ILE A 29 -1.75 -4.30 11.93
C ILE A 29 -1.33 -5.39 10.96
N ILE A 30 -2.24 -5.71 10.03
CA ILE A 30 -1.94 -6.49 8.84
C ILE A 30 -2.34 -5.68 7.60
N THR A 31 -1.49 -5.67 6.57
CA THR A 31 -1.74 -4.85 5.37
C THR A 31 -1.20 -5.50 4.11
N VAL A 32 -1.81 -5.21 2.97
CA VAL A 32 -1.17 -5.50 1.68
C VAL A 32 0.14 -4.70 1.58
N THR A 33 1.19 -5.32 1.04
CA THR A 33 2.50 -4.67 0.91
C THR A 33 2.49 -3.58 -0.15
N GLY A 34 2.05 -3.92 -1.36
CA GLY A 34 1.95 -3.01 -2.49
C GLY A 34 3.23 -2.19 -2.68
N SER A 35 3.08 -0.88 -2.77
CA SER A 35 4.17 0.09 -2.82
C SER A 35 4.78 0.44 -1.46
N SER A 36 4.39 -0.25 -0.38
CA SER A 36 4.79 -0.05 1.02
C SER A 36 4.29 1.25 1.68
N ASP A 37 3.48 2.03 0.99
CA ASP A 37 3.03 3.31 1.52
C ASP A 37 2.11 3.17 2.74
N HIS A 38 1.28 2.12 2.80
CA HIS A 38 0.48 1.81 4.00
C HIS A 38 1.37 1.53 5.21
N ILE A 39 2.43 0.75 5.03
CA ILE A 39 3.39 0.39 6.08
C ILE A 39 4.05 1.65 6.63
N ILE A 40 4.57 2.51 5.75
CA ILE A 40 5.31 3.72 6.12
C ILE A 40 4.39 4.72 6.84
N ASN A 41 3.17 4.92 6.33
CA ASN A 41 2.19 5.79 6.99
C ASN A 41 1.73 5.20 8.33
N ALA A 42 1.62 3.87 8.48
CA ALA A 42 1.31 3.24 9.75
C ALA A 42 2.43 3.43 10.80
N ILE A 43 3.70 3.33 10.39
CA ILE A 43 4.86 3.62 11.25
C ILE A 43 4.80 5.08 11.73
N LEU A 44 4.49 6.01 10.84
CA LEU A 44 4.29 7.42 11.22
C LEU A 44 3.20 7.58 12.27
N LYS A 45 2.12 6.80 12.17
CA LYS A 45 0.99 6.83 13.11
C LYS A 45 1.23 6.02 14.39
N GLY A 46 2.45 5.51 14.60
CA GLY A 46 2.88 4.88 15.84
C GLY A 46 2.86 3.36 15.85
N CYS A 47 2.48 2.71 14.75
CA CYS A 47 2.50 1.24 14.67
C CYS A 47 3.92 0.72 14.61
N LEU A 48 4.25 -0.25 15.48
CA LEU A 48 5.56 -0.91 15.53
C LEU A 48 5.49 -2.43 15.32
N ASP A 49 4.30 -3.01 15.21
CA ASP A 49 4.08 -4.45 14.94
C ASP A 49 3.20 -4.60 13.68
N ILE A 50 3.84 -4.92 12.57
CA ILE A 50 3.23 -4.93 11.25
C ILE A 50 3.42 -6.29 10.60
N THR A 51 2.31 -6.93 10.24
CA THR A 51 2.32 -8.03 9.29
C THR A 51 1.91 -7.50 7.93
N THR A 52 2.61 -7.89 6.89
CA THR A 52 2.30 -7.49 5.53
C THR A 52 2.31 -8.69 4.60
N PHE A 53 1.47 -8.67 3.57
CA PHE A 53 1.38 -9.75 2.61
C PHE A 53 1.27 -9.21 1.19
N ASP A 54 1.73 -10.00 0.24
CA ASP A 54 1.56 -9.73 -1.18
C ASP A 54 1.71 -11.02 -1.99
N ILE A 55 0.99 -11.13 -3.09
CA ILE A 55 1.17 -12.19 -4.07
C ILE A 55 2.39 -11.92 -4.97
N ASN A 56 2.75 -10.65 -5.13
CA ASN A 56 3.87 -10.22 -5.93
C ASN A 56 5.16 -10.20 -5.08
N PRO A 57 6.13 -11.07 -5.31
CA PRO A 57 7.37 -11.09 -4.53
C PRO A 57 8.19 -9.79 -4.66
N LEU A 58 8.00 -9.02 -5.74
CA LEU A 58 8.65 -7.72 -5.92
C LEU A 58 8.28 -6.73 -4.82
N ALA A 59 7.07 -6.85 -4.26
CA ALA A 59 6.60 -5.98 -3.18
C ALA A 59 7.51 -6.07 -1.96
N LYS A 60 8.02 -7.27 -1.61
CA LYS A 60 9.00 -7.45 -0.53
C LYS A 60 10.31 -6.74 -0.82
N TYR A 61 10.88 -6.96 -2.00
CA TYR A 61 12.14 -6.34 -2.37
C TYR A 61 12.03 -4.82 -2.40
N TYR A 62 10.90 -4.31 -2.88
CA TYR A 62 10.66 -2.87 -2.92
C TYR A 62 10.42 -2.28 -1.51
N MET A 63 9.74 -2.99 -0.64
CA MET A 63 9.58 -2.62 0.77
C MET A 63 10.94 -2.49 1.44
N ASP A 64 11.81 -3.49 1.31
CA ASP A 64 13.14 -3.49 1.89
C ASP A 64 13.97 -2.30 1.37
N LEU A 65 13.93 -2.03 0.07
CA LEU A 65 14.63 -0.89 -0.54
C LEU A 65 14.10 0.45 0.01
N LYS A 66 12.78 0.62 0.04
CA LYS A 66 12.15 1.89 0.42
C LYS A 66 12.35 2.22 1.89
N LEU A 67 12.23 1.22 2.77
CA LEU A 67 12.48 1.37 4.20
C LEU A 67 13.96 1.66 4.49
N SER A 68 14.89 0.93 3.86
CA SER A 68 16.33 1.19 4.00
C SER A 68 16.72 2.56 3.48
N ALA A 69 16.11 3.00 2.37
CA ALA A 69 16.32 4.35 1.85
C ALA A 69 15.84 5.43 2.84
N ILE A 70 14.69 5.23 3.52
CA ILE A 70 14.23 6.15 4.57
C ILE A 70 15.19 6.14 5.77
N GLU A 71 15.67 4.98 6.17
CA GLU A 71 16.56 4.85 7.32
C GLU A 71 17.90 5.55 7.10
N GLU A 72 18.45 5.50 5.91
CA GLU A 72 19.82 5.93 5.66
C GLU A 72 19.94 7.28 4.97
N LEU A 73 19.03 7.62 4.06
CA LEU A 73 19.09 8.85 3.30
C LEU A 73 18.51 10.05 4.09
N SER A 74 18.94 11.25 3.76
CA SER A 74 18.23 12.46 4.14
C SER A 74 16.92 12.59 3.36
N TYR A 75 16.01 13.42 3.81
CA TYR A 75 14.73 13.66 3.13
C TYR A 75 14.90 14.05 1.66
N ASN A 76 15.82 14.98 1.36
CA ASN A 76 16.03 15.43 -0.01
C ASN A 76 16.68 14.34 -0.89
N GLU A 77 17.64 13.58 -0.34
CA GLU A 77 18.22 12.43 -1.05
C GLU A 77 17.18 11.35 -1.33
N PHE A 78 16.28 11.08 -0.38
CA PHE A 78 15.17 10.14 -0.59
C PHE A 78 14.22 10.59 -1.71
N LEU A 79 13.89 11.90 -1.77
CA LEU A 79 13.04 12.43 -2.84
C LEU A 79 13.74 12.31 -4.21
N ASP A 80 15.02 12.64 -4.28
CA ASP A 80 15.83 12.47 -5.51
C ASP A 80 15.94 10.99 -5.91
N PHE A 81 16.07 10.10 -4.93
CA PHE A 81 16.25 8.68 -5.16
C PHE A 81 14.97 7.96 -5.65
N LEU A 82 13.79 8.30 -5.10
CA LEU A 82 12.55 7.56 -5.37
C LEU A 82 11.44 8.40 -6.01
N LEU A 83 11.28 9.67 -5.59
CA LEU A 83 10.12 10.45 -6.02
C LEU A 83 10.36 11.16 -7.36
N TYR A 84 11.48 11.85 -7.47
CA TYR A 84 11.78 12.62 -8.67
C TYR A 84 12.39 11.75 -9.77
N ASP A 85 12.12 12.12 -11.04
CA ASP A 85 12.74 11.50 -12.20
C ASP A 85 14.04 12.23 -12.55
N THR A 86 15.09 11.95 -11.81
CA THR A 86 16.41 12.57 -11.93
C THR A 86 17.48 11.53 -12.23
N ASP A 87 18.70 11.98 -12.50
CA ASP A 87 19.85 11.10 -12.68
C ASP A 87 20.26 10.41 -11.36
N LYS A 88 19.72 10.85 -10.22
CA LYS A 88 19.92 10.20 -8.91
C LYS A 88 18.87 9.11 -8.60
N SER A 89 17.86 8.94 -9.47
CA SER A 89 16.82 7.91 -9.28
C SER A 89 17.46 6.54 -9.25
N PHE A 90 17.20 5.77 -8.20
CA PHE A 90 17.76 4.43 -7.96
C PHE A 90 19.26 4.35 -8.19
N ASP A 91 20.01 5.36 -7.74
CA ASP A 91 21.46 5.44 -7.93
C ASP A 91 22.15 4.14 -7.47
N PHE A 92 23.02 3.61 -8.35
CA PHE A 92 23.69 2.32 -8.14
C PHE A 92 24.57 2.31 -6.88
N GLU A 93 25.33 3.38 -6.62
CA GLU A 93 26.19 3.47 -5.45
C GLU A 93 25.41 3.63 -4.15
N ILE A 94 24.23 4.25 -4.21
CA ILE A 94 23.29 4.29 -3.08
C ILE A 94 22.76 2.89 -2.81
N VAL A 95 22.17 2.21 -3.80
CA VAL A 95 21.60 0.85 -3.62
C VAL A 95 22.63 -0.13 -3.06
N LYS A 96 23.88 -0.05 -3.54
CA LYS A 96 24.96 -0.90 -3.07
C LYS A 96 25.29 -0.72 -1.59
N LYS A 97 25.11 0.48 -1.06
CA LYS A 97 25.45 0.84 0.34
C LYS A 97 24.29 0.68 1.32
N LEU A 98 23.03 0.76 0.85
CA LEU A 98 21.87 0.64 1.73
C LEU A 98 21.89 -0.66 2.56
N LYS A 99 21.59 -0.56 3.85
CA LYS A 99 21.50 -1.68 4.79
C LYS A 99 20.15 -2.40 4.66
N MET A 100 20.01 -3.19 3.63
CA MET A 100 18.82 -4.03 3.42
C MET A 100 19.19 -5.52 3.44
N ASN A 101 18.17 -6.37 3.45
CA ASN A 101 18.35 -7.81 3.28
C ASN A 101 19.20 -8.10 2.03
N GLU A 102 20.12 -9.07 2.13
CA GLU A 102 21.05 -9.41 1.07
C GLU A 102 20.35 -9.85 -0.21
N GLU A 103 19.28 -10.63 -0.08
CA GLU A 103 18.48 -11.08 -1.22
C GLU A 103 17.87 -9.88 -1.97
N SER A 104 17.28 -8.93 -1.26
CA SER A 104 16.71 -7.71 -1.83
C SER A 104 17.78 -6.83 -2.48
N ARG A 105 18.93 -6.67 -1.84
CA ARG A 105 20.06 -5.93 -2.43
C ARG A 105 20.54 -6.56 -3.74
N ASN A 106 20.74 -7.88 -3.75
CA ASN A 106 21.17 -8.63 -4.93
C ASN A 106 20.14 -8.51 -6.06
N PHE A 107 18.84 -8.55 -5.74
CA PHE A 107 17.78 -8.32 -6.71
C PHE A 107 17.93 -6.93 -7.36
N TRP A 108 18.01 -5.86 -6.57
CA TRP A 108 18.09 -4.49 -7.11
C TRP A 108 19.37 -4.23 -7.90
N LEU A 109 20.49 -4.73 -7.44
CA LEU A 109 21.76 -4.62 -8.20
C LEU A 109 21.68 -5.34 -9.53
N LYS A 110 21.06 -6.52 -9.59
CA LYS A 110 20.82 -7.25 -10.84
C LYS A 110 19.91 -6.48 -11.80
N GLU A 111 18.83 -5.87 -11.29
CA GLU A 111 17.93 -5.06 -12.11
C GLU A 111 18.64 -3.79 -12.63
N LEU A 112 19.49 -3.14 -11.82
CA LEU A 112 20.31 -2.02 -12.24
C LEU A 112 21.31 -2.44 -13.35
N LEU A 113 21.99 -3.59 -13.20
CA LEU A 113 22.89 -4.12 -14.22
C LEU A 113 22.17 -4.34 -15.56
N LYS A 114 20.96 -4.89 -15.56
CA LYS A 114 20.14 -5.04 -16.77
C LYS A 114 19.82 -3.71 -17.46
N ASN A 115 19.83 -2.62 -16.71
CA ASN A 115 19.60 -1.27 -17.18
C ASN A 115 20.91 -0.46 -17.35
N ASN A 116 22.07 -1.12 -17.49
CA ASN A 116 23.40 -0.52 -17.65
C ASN A 116 23.80 0.38 -16.45
N ASN A 117 23.43 -0.02 -15.23
CA ASN A 117 23.59 0.75 -13.99
C ASN A 117 22.93 2.14 -14.02
N ASN A 118 21.95 2.32 -14.90
CA ASN A 118 21.20 3.57 -15.00
C ASN A 118 19.88 3.43 -14.25
N GLY A 119 19.82 3.96 -13.05
CA GLY A 119 18.65 3.87 -12.18
C GLY A 119 17.43 4.60 -12.74
N LYS A 120 17.62 5.73 -13.43
CA LYS A 120 16.54 6.44 -14.14
C LYS A 120 15.94 5.57 -15.24
N LYS A 121 16.76 4.85 -15.99
CA LYS A 121 16.30 3.90 -17.01
C LYS A 121 15.54 2.73 -16.36
N MET A 122 16.01 2.21 -15.24
CA MET A 122 15.33 1.16 -14.49
C MET A 122 13.98 1.66 -13.96
N ARG A 123 13.91 2.87 -13.38
CA ARG A 123 12.67 3.50 -12.92
C ARG A 123 11.60 3.58 -14.02
N ASN A 124 12.01 3.85 -15.23
CA ASN A 124 11.12 3.99 -16.39
C ASN A 124 10.96 2.68 -17.19
N SER A 125 11.44 1.55 -16.65
CA SER A 125 11.24 0.23 -17.24
C SER A 125 9.87 -0.37 -16.86
N ASN A 126 9.55 -1.53 -17.44
CA ASN A 126 8.32 -2.28 -17.11
C ASN A 126 8.27 -2.80 -15.66
N LEU A 127 9.36 -2.67 -14.90
CA LEU A 127 9.40 -3.05 -13.49
C LEU A 127 8.49 -2.17 -12.63
N PHE A 128 8.28 -0.93 -13.03
CA PHE A 128 7.43 0.02 -12.31
C PHE A 128 6.21 0.42 -13.12
N ASN A 129 5.05 0.37 -12.48
CA ASN A 129 3.83 0.95 -13.03
C ASN A 129 3.75 2.42 -12.64
N LEU A 130 4.02 3.30 -13.59
CA LEU A 130 3.96 4.75 -13.43
C LEU A 130 2.61 5.33 -13.87
N LYS A 131 1.62 4.49 -14.20
CA LYS A 131 0.27 4.95 -14.50
C LYS A 131 -0.27 5.75 -13.30
N TYR A 132 -0.86 6.91 -13.56
CA TYR A 132 -1.36 7.82 -12.53
C TYR A 132 -0.29 8.40 -11.59
N PHE A 133 1.01 8.35 -11.99
CA PHE A 133 2.06 8.96 -11.21
C PHE A 133 2.09 10.48 -11.43
N ASN A 134 1.90 11.24 -10.36
CA ASN A 134 2.09 12.69 -10.31
C ASN A 134 2.68 13.07 -8.95
N ILE A 135 3.78 13.79 -8.97
CA ILE A 135 4.56 14.14 -7.78
C ILE A 135 3.71 14.86 -6.73
N GLN A 136 2.96 15.89 -7.14
CA GLN A 136 2.15 16.68 -6.22
C GLN A 136 1.10 15.82 -5.51
N ASN A 137 0.40 14.97 -6.28
CA ASN A 137 -0.57 14.04 -5.69
C ASN A 137 0.09 13.04 -4.73
N LYS A 138 1.30 12.55 -5.05
CA LYS A 138 1.99 11.63 -4.15
C LYS A 138 2.36 12.28 -2.82
N ILE A 139 2.80 13.55 -2.85
CA ILE A 139 3.09 14.33 -1.65
C ILE A 139 1.81 14.57 -0.82
N GLU A 140 0.69 14.90 -1.46
CA GLU A 140 -0.59 15.13 -0.76
C GLU A 140 -1.18 13.83 -0.19
N CYS A 141 -1.04 12.71 -0.89
CA CYS A 141 -1.64 11.44 -0.52
C CYS A 141 -0.84 10.62 0.50
N ASN A 142 0.42 10.98 0.76
CA ASN A 142 1.31 10.25 1.67
C ASN A 142 1.85 11.18 2.74
N LEU A 143 1.43 10.98 3.99
CA LEU A 143 1.84 11.82 5.12
C LEU A 143 3.36 11.88 5.30
N TYR A 144 4.06 10.81 4.97
CA TYR A 144 5.52 10.71 5.16
C TYR A 144 6.33 11.51 4.13
N LEU A 145 5.74 11.92 3.02
CA LEU A 145 6.38 12.80 2.03
C LEU A 145 6.37 14.28 2.49
N ASN A 146 6.46 14.49 3.77
CA ASN A 146 6.69 15.75 4.46
C ASN A 146 7.93 15.60 5.32
N LYS A 147 8.84 16.59 5.29
CA LYS A 147 10.14 16.48 5.99
C LYS A 147 10.02 16.14 7.47
N LYS A 148 9.13 16.82 8.21
CA LYS A 148 8.94 16.56 9.64
C LYS A 148 8.49 15.12 9.90
N ASN A 149 7.55 14.63 9.11
CA ASN A 149 7.03 13.28 9.25
C ASN A 149 8.06 12.22 8.83
N TYR A 150 8.85 12.52 7.79
CA TYR A 150 9.97 11.69 7.37
C TYR A 150 10.98 11.48 8.51
N ASP A 151 11.39 12.54 9.17
CA ASP A 151 12.33 12.49 10.28
C ASP A 151 11.77 11.67 11.47
N ILE A 152 10.46 11.74 11.73
CA ILE A 152 9.77 10.89 12.72
C ILE A 152 9.86 9.42 12.35
N ILE A 153 9.56 9.07 11.10
CA ILE A 153 9.62 7.67 10.65
C ILE A 153 11.03 7.13 10.75
N LYS A 154 12.01 7.90 10.25
CA LYS A 154 13.43 7.53 10.32
C LYS A 154 13.86 7.18 11.74
N SER A 155 13.41 7.93 12.75
CA SER A 155 13.71 7.66 14.16
C SER A 155 13.03 6.40 14.71
N ARG A 156 11.96 5.90 14.07
CA ARG A 156 11.18 4.74 14.53
C ARG A 156 11.58 3.43 13.87
N LEU A 157 12.19 3.48 12.67
CA LEU A 157 12.45 2.28 11.86
C LEU A 157 13.22 1.20 12.60
N GLY A 158 14.20 1.55 13.42
CA GLY A 158 14.95 0.57 14.24
C GLY A 158 14.11 -0.13 15.32
N LEU A 159 12.89 0.31 15.59
CA LEU A 159 11.98 -0.26 16.59
C LEU A 159 10.86 -1.10 15.95
N VAL A 160 10.70 -1.02 14.64
CA VAL A 160 9.57 -1.66 13.93
C VAL A 160 9.87 -3.13 13.69
N LYS A 161 8.89 -3.96 14.03
CA LYS A 161 8.86 -5.37 13.63
C LYS A 161 7.96 -5.52 12.41
N ILE A 162 8.52 -5.98 11.30
CA ILE A 162 7.76 -6.26 10.07
C ILE A 162 7.90 -7.74 9.74
N ASN A 163 6.75 -8.39 9.55
CA ASN A 163 6.66 -9.77 9.08
C ASN A 163 6.02 -9.79 7.69
N PHE A 164 6.73 -10.31 6.69
CA PHE A 164 6.20 -10.44 5.32
C PHE A 164 5.73 -11.87 5.05
N ILE A 165 4.52 -12.00 4.50
CA ILE A 165 3.91 -13.26 4.07
C ILE A 165 3.72 -13.21 2.55
N HIS A 166 4.39 -14.12 1.82
CA HIS A 166 4.13 -14.28 0.39
C HIS A 166 2.85 -15.07 0.19
N SER A 167 1.74 -14.38 -0.03
CA SER A 167 0.41 -14.97 -0.16
C SER A 167 -0.52 -14.06 -0.95
N ASN A 168 -1.47 -14.64 -1.66
CA ASN A 168 -2.66 -13.90 -2.09
C ASN A 168 -3.65 -13.79 -0.92
N LEU A 169 -4.69 -12.97 -1.11
CA LEU A 169 -5.69 -12.74 -0.05
C LEU A 169 -6.51 -13.99 0.28
N LYS A 170 -6.83 -14.83 -0.72
CA LYS A 170 -7.63 -16.04 -0.56
C LYS A 170 -6.95 -17.08 0.32
N ASP A 171 -5.63 -17.20 0.19
CA ASP A 171 -4.84 -18.20 0.90
C ASP A 171 -4.20 -17.64 2.19
N LEU A 172 -4.42 -16.35 2.46
CA LEU A 172 -3.88 -15.69 3.64
C LEU A 172 -4.51 -16.26 4.92
N LYS A 173 -3.66 -16.80 5.79
CA LYS A 173 -4.07 -17.26 7.11
C LYS A 173 -3.81 -16.15 8.13
N VAL A 174 -4.86 -15.79 8.87
CA VAL A 174 -4.81 -14.79 9.94
C VAL A 174 -4.93 -15.53 11.28
N ASP A 175 -3.80 -16.00 11.80
CA ASP A 175 -3.76 -16.86 13.00
C ASP A 175 -3.70 -16.05 14.31
N GLU A 176 -3.35 -14.77 14.23
CA GLU A 176 -3.23 -13.86 15.37
C GLU A 176 -4.29 -12.77 15.34
N ASN A 177 -4.50 -12.09 16.46
CA ASN A 177 -5.42 -10.96 16.54
C ASN A 177 -4.72 -9.67 16.06
N TYR A 178 -5.43 -8.89 15.26
CA TYR A 178 -5.00 -7.58 14.76
C TYR A 178 -6.03 -6.50 15.09
N ASP A 179 -5.54 -5.29 15.35
CA ASP A 179 -6.42 -4.13 15.52
C ASP A 179 -6.97 -3.63 14.18
N TYR A 180 -6.12 -3.66 13.14
CA TYR A 180 -6.47 -3.14 11.80
C TYR A 180 -5.96 -4.03 10.68
N MET A 181 -6.77 -4.15 9.63
CA MET A 181 -6.37 -4.72 8.34
C MET A 181 -6.61 -3.68 7.23
N PHE A 182 -5.59 -3.43 6.41
CA PHE A 182 -5.69 -2.51 5.27
C PHE A 182 -5.50 -3.30 3.98
N LEU A 183 -6.58 -3.43 3.19
CA LEU A 183 -6.59 -4.22 1.96
C LEU A 183 -6.44 -3.38 0.69
N SER A 184 -6.34 -2.03 0.83
CA SER A 184 -6.16 -1.17 -0.34
C SER A 184 -7.29 -1.37 -1.36
N ASN A 185 -6.99 -1.27 -2.64
CA ASN A 185 -7.91 -1.59 -3.74
C ASN A 185 -7.84 -3.05 -4.19
N ILE A 186 -7.47 -3.98 -3.31
CA ILE A 186 -7.39 -5.41 -3.65
C ILE A 186 -8.73 -5.96 -4.15
N SER A 187 -9.83 -5.31 -3.73
CA SER A 187 -11.19 -5.58 -4.22
C SER A 187 -11.31 -5.50 -5.76
N ASP A 188 -10.47 -4.72 -6.43
CA ASP A 188 -10.44 -4.61 -7.90
C ASP A 188 -9.86 -5.85 -8.58
N TYR A 189 -9.21 -6.71 -7.82
CA TYR A 189 -8.51 -7.89 -8.32
C TYR A 189 -9.15 -9.21 -7.89
N ILE A 190 -10.23 -9.18 -7.10
CA ILE A 190 -10.84 -10.40 -6.53
C ILE A 190 -11.33 -11.38 -7.58
N ASN A 191 -11.79 -10.90 -8.75
CA ASN A 191 -12.17 -11.76 -9.87
C ASN A 191 -11.00 -12.53 -10.50
N THR A 192 -9.76 -12.20 -10.14
CA THR A 192 -8.60 -12.97 -10.57
C THR A 192 -8.36 -14.21 -9.72
N PHE A 193 -8.92 -14.25 -8.51
CA PHE A 193 -8.79 -15.34 -7.55
C PHE A 193 -10.03 -16.24 -7.50
N TYR A 194 -11.18 -15.73 -7.95
CA TYR A 194 -12.45 -16.44 -7.98
C TYR A 194 -13.04 -16.37 -9.38
N GLU A 195 -13.33 -17.53 -9.94
CA GLU A 195 -13.95 -17.64 -11.28
C GLU A 195 -15.42 -17.20 -11.24
N ASP A 196 -16.16 -17.67 -10.22
CA ASP A 196 -17.57 -17.38 -10.04
C ASP A 196 -17.85 -16.79 -8.64
N ASN A 197 -18.98 -16.09 -8.49
CA ASN A 197 -19.44 -15.56 -7.19
C ASN A 197 -18.39 -14.74 -6.42
N TYR A 198 -17.46 -14.11 -7.15
CA TYR A 198 -16.30 -13.42 -6.56
C TYR A 198 -16.68 -12.42 -5.45
N LEU A 199 -17.81 -11.71 -5.58
CA LEU A 199 -18.26 -10.74 -4.59
C LEU A 199 -18.69 -11.42 -3.28
N ASN A 200 -19.46 -12.52 -3.36
CA ASN A 200 -19.87 -13.28 -2.18
C ASN A 200 -18.68 -13.98 -1.52
N ASN A 201 -17.75 -14.51 -2.32
CA ASN A 201 -16.52 -15.12 -1.81
C ASN A 201 -15.66 -14.10 -1.09
N TYR A 202 -15.53 -12.90 -1.64
CA TYR A 202 -14.81 -11.80 -0.98
C TYR A 202 -15.49 -11.37 0.31
N LYS A 203 -16.83 -11.25 0.30
CA LYS A 203 -17.62 -10.99 1.51
C LYS A 203 -17.32 -12.01 2.59
N ASN A 204 -17.44 -13.31 2.27
CA ASN A 204 -17.23 -14.38 3.25
C ASN A 204 -15.83 -14.29 3.85
N LEU A 205 -14.80 -14.06 3.03
CA LEU A 205 -13.43 -13.88 3.48
C LEU A 205 -13.26 -12.68 4.43
N ILE A 206 -13.90 -11.54 4.12
CA ILE A 206 -13.88 -10.38 5.02
C ILE A 206 -14.54 -10.71 6.37
N PHE A 207 -15.65 -11.47 6.34
CA PHE A 207 -16.32 -11.88 7.58
C PHE A 207 -15.50 -12.89 8.40
N GLU A 208 -14.78 -13.81 7.75
CA GLU A 208 -13.84 -14.71 8.42
C GLU A 208 -12.70 -13.94 9.09
N PHE A 209 -12.17 -12.89 8.44
CA PHE A 209 -11.14 -12.07 9.05
C PHE A 209 -11.63 -11.27 10.27
N LEU A 210 -12.92 -10.94 10.37
CA LEU A 210 -13.46 -10.24 11.54
C LEU A 210 -13.41 -11.06 12.83
N ASP A 211 -13.22 -12.37 12.76
CA ASP A 211 -12.98 -13.20 13.95
C ASP A 211 -11.63 -12.88 14.62
N LYS A 212 -10.70 -12.28 13.87
CA LYS A 212 -9.32 -11.97 14.29
C LYS A 212 -8.93 -10.50 14.14
N VAL A 213 -9.71 -9.72 13.40
CA VAL A 213 -9.38 -8.34 13.07
C VAL A 213 -10.51 -7.41 13.50
N ARG A 214 -10.18 -6.41 14.30
CA ARG A 214 -11.17 -5.47 14.82
C ARG A 214 -11.71 -4.51 13.76
N TYR A 215 -10.86 -3.95 12.92
CA TYR A 215 -11.24 -3.01 11.85
C TYR A 215 -10.64 -3.44 10.53
N ILE A 216 -11.46 -3.66 9.51
CA ILE A 216 -11.00 -4.01 8.16
C ILE A 216 -11.35 -2.89 7.20
N TYR A 217 -10.33 -2.26 6.63
CA TYR A 217 -10.41 -1.33 5.50
C TYR A 217 -10.38 -2.17 4.22
N PHE A 218 -11.57 -2.60 3.78
CA PHE A 218 -11.69 -3.72 2.85
C PHE A 218 -11.82 -3.32 1.38
N ALA A 219 -12.09 -2.05 1.09
CA ALA A 219 -12.14 -1.59 -0.29
C ALA A 219 -11.78 -0.10 -0.38
N TYR A 220 -11.13 0.27 -1.47
CA TYR A 220 -10.89 1.64 -1.88
C TYR A 220 -11.50 1.85 -3.27
N ILE A 221 -12.47 2.75 -3.38
CA ILE A 221 -13.17 3.05 -4.62
C ILE A 221 -12.75 4.42 -5.09
N TYR A 222 -12.22 4.48 -6.31
CA TYR A 222 -11.84 5.73 -6.97
C TYR A 222 -13.06 6.39 -7.59
N ASP A 223 -13.17 7.70 -7.42
CA ASP A 223 -14.21 8.53 -8.02
C ASP A 223 -15.62 7.94 -7.85
N ILE A 224 -16.10 8.01 -6.61
CA ILE A 224 -17.41 7.44 -6.22
C ILE A 224 -18.61 8.02 -7.00
N ASN A 225 -18.42 9.17 -7.65
CA ASN A 225 -19.44 9.82 -8.44
C ASN A 225 -19.33 9.47 -9.94
N SER A 226 -18.32 8.69 -10.34
CA SER A 226 -18.12 8.31 -11.74
C SER A 226 -19.23 7.38 -12.22
N LYS A 227 -19.75 7.66 -13.39
CA LYS A 227 -20.68 6.77 -14.11
C LYS A 227 -19.97 5.61 -14.80
N THR A 228 -18.65 5.65 -14.90
CA THR A 228 -17.84 4.58 -15.52
C THR A 228 -17.38 3.62 -14.47
N LYS A 229 -17.80 2.36 -14.59
CA LYS A 229 -17.35 1.27 -13.72
C LYS A 229 -15.84 1.05 -13.87
N ARG A 230 -15.11 1.24 -12.77
CA ARG A 230 -13.64 1.05 -12.72
C ARG A 230 -13.23 -0.10 -11.82
N SER A 231 -14.13 -0.52 -10.94
CA SER A 231 -13.90 -1.54 -9.93
C SER A 231 -14.99 -2.60 -9.98
N ILE A 232 -14.69 -3.76 -9.49
CA ILE A 232 -15.66 -4.86 -9.31
C ILE A 232 -16.65 -4.49 -8.20
N ILE A 233 -16.18 -3.77 -7.19
CA ILE A 233 -17.02 -3.11 -6.18
C ILE A 233 -17.14 -1.64 -6.61
N ASP A 234 -18.01 -1.36 -7.56
CA ASP A 234 -18.00 -0.11 -8.31
C ASP A 234 -19.02 0.91 -7.84
N ASN A 235 -19.90 0.56 -6.91
CA ASN A 235 -20.81 1.51 -6.30
C ASN A 235 -21.13 1.16 -4.84
N VAL A 236 -21.58 2.19 -4.11
CA VAL A 236 -21.93 2.08 -2.69
C VAL A 236 -23.13 1.13 -2.49
N GLU A 237 -24.07 1.07 -3.43
CA GLU A 237 -25.26 0.21 -3.36
C GLU A 237 -24.88 -1.25 -3.39
N ASN A 238 -24.03 -1.68 -4.35
CA ASN A 238 -23.55 -3.06 -4.44
C ASN A 238 -22.80 -3.47 -3.16
N VAL A 239 -22.00 -2.57 -2.58
CA VAL A 239 -21.32 -2.83 -1.32
C VAL A 239 -22.32 -2.95 -0.17
N THR A 240 -23.33 -2.08 -0.11
CA THR A 240 -24.38 -2.10 0.92
C THR A 240 -25.16 -3.41 0.87
N ASP A 241 -25.59 -3.81 -0.30
CA ASP A 241 -26.37 -5.05 -0.50
C ASP A 241 -25.57 -6.30 -0.12
N CYS A 242 -24.28 -6.28 -0.40
CA CYS A 242 -23.40 -7.41 -0.14
C CYS A 242 -22.90 -7.47 1.31
N PHE A 243 -22.39 -6.37 1.86
CA PHE A 243 -21.65 -6.36 3.14
C PHE A 243 -22.48 -5.91 4.34
N GLY A 244 -23.71 -5.43 4.13
CA GLY A 244 -24.56 -4.90 5.20
C GLY A 244 -23.94 -3.65 5.85
N ASN A 245 -24.02 -3.54 7.18
CA ASN A 245 -23.53 -2.36 7.89
C ASN A 245 -22.00 -2.21 7.80
N PHE A 246 -21.55 -1.05 7.34
CA PHE A 246 -20.16 -0.64 7.28
C PHE A 246 -20.07 0.90 7.36
N LYS A 247 -18.86 1.41 7.61
CA LYS A 247 -18.58 2.85 7.58
C LYS A 247 -17.94 3.22 6.24
N ILE A 248 -18.27 4.39 5.72
CA ILE A 248 -17.64 4.96 4.54
C ILE A 248 -16.87 6.19 4.98
N LYS A 249 -15.58 6.25 4.66
CA LYS A 249 -14.80 7.47 4.75
C LYS A 249 -14.54 8.00 3.35
N ARG A 250 -15.07 9.19 3.06
CA ARG A 250 -14.81 9.91 1.82
C ARG A 250 -13.52 10.70 1.94
N VAL A 251 -12.73 10.70 0.91
CA VAL A 251 -11.44 11.39 0.83
C VAL A 251 -11.29 12.06 -0.54
N LYS A 252 -10.51 13.14 -0.61
CA LYS A 252 -10.17 13.77 -1.89
C LYS A 252 -9.54 12.72 -2.81
N SER A 253 -9.92 12.71 -4.08
CA SER A 253 -9.36 11.75 -5.03
C SER A 253 -7.85 11.90 -5.20
N ALA A 254 -7.16 10.76 -5.21
CA ALA A 254 -5.72 10.66 -5.46
C ALA A 254 -5.37 10.62 -6.96
N LEU A 255 -6.36 10.50 -7.84
CA LEU A 255 -6.14 10.43 -9.28
C LEU A 255 -6.01 11.81 -9.89
N LEU A 256 -5.15 11.91 -10.89
CA LEU A 256 -5.00 13.11 -11.71
C LEU A 256 -6.23 13.35 -12.60
N ASN A 257 -6.44 14.62 -12.96
CA ASN A 257 -7.48 15.10 -13.89
C ASN A 257 -8.91 15.00 -13.34
N HIS A 258 -9.05 14.90 -12.03
CA HIS A 258 -10.34 15.05 -11.38
C HIS A 258 -10.54 16.49 -10.94
N ASP A 259 -11.74 16.99 -11.11
CA ASP A 259 -12.14 18.25 -10.51
C ASP A 259 -11.86 18.22 -9.03
N SER A 260 -11.63 19.41 -8.45
CA SER A 260 -11.37 19.54 -7.00
C SER A 260 -12.44 18.91 -6.10
N ASN A 261 -13.59 18.56 -6.68
CA ASN A 261 -14.74 17.94 -6.02
C ASN A 261 -14.81 16.41 -6.20
N THR A 262 -13.85 15.79 -6.89
CA THR A 262 -13.85 14.35 -7.04
C THR A 262 -13.41 13.68 -5.74
N GLU A 263 -14.22 12.74 -5.25
CA GLU A 263 -13.97 12.01 -4.03
C GLU A 263 -13.75 10.53 -4.30
N ASP A 264 -12.80 9.95 -3.58
CA ASP A 264 -12.66 8.52 -3.41
C ASP A 264 -13.33 8.08 -2.11
N ALA A 265 -13.58 6.80 -1.93
CA ALA A 265 -14.15 6.25 -0.71
C ALA A 265 -13.39 5.04 -0.19
N VAL A 266 -13.24 4.98 1.12
CA VAL A 266 -12.70 3.83 1.84
C VAL A 266 -13.82 3.19 2.64
N PHE A 267 -13.98 1.88 2.50
CA PHE A 267 -15.01 1.11 3.16
C PHE A 267 -14.42 0.36 4.35
N ILE A 268 -15.07 0.50 5.51
CA ILE A 268 -14.54 0.03 6.79
C ILE A 268 -15.58 -0.86 7.45
N LYS A 269 -15.22 -2.11 7.73
CA LYS A 269 -15.99 -3.04 8.54
C LYS A 269 -15.38 -3.12 9.94
N GLU A 270 -16.24 -3.10 10.96
CA GLU A 270 -15.85 -3.25 12.36
C GLU A 270 -16.37 -4.57 12.91
N GLU A 271 -15.61 -5.23 13.78
CA GLU A 271 -16.04 -6.40 14.52
C GLU A 271 -17.30 -6.08 15.32
N ASN A 272 -18.36 -6.87 15.14
CA ASN A 272 -19.59 -6.75 15.93
C ASN A 272 -19.40 -7.39 17.32
N LYS A 273 -19.05 -6.61 18.34
CA LYS A 273 -18.95 -7.09 19.72
C LYS A 273 -20.30 -7.47 20.39
N ASN A 274 -21.43 -7.24 19.71
CA ASN A 274 -22.78 -7.45 20.27
C ASN A 274 -23.40 -8.82 19.94
N GLY A 275 -22.61 -9.80 19.53
CA GLY A 275 -23.07 -11.13 19.10
C GLY A 275 -22.47 -12.31 19.89
N LYS A 276 -22.14 -12.12 21.19
CA LYS A 276 -21.87 -13.25 22.12
C LYS A 276 -22.79 -13.16 23.30
#